data_5a1d38c46454f312ec9872b295dc4be6
#
_entry.id   5a1d38c46454f312ec9872b295dc4be6
#
_cell.length_a   1.000
_cell.length_b   1.000
_cell.length_c   1.000
_cell.angle_alpha   90.00
_cell.angle_beta   90.00
_cell.angle_gamma   90.00
#
_symmetry.space_group_name_H-M   'P 1'
#
loop_
_entity.id
_entity.type
_entity.pdbx_description
1 polymer ?
#
loop_
_entity_poly.entity_id
_entity_poly.type
_entity_poly.pdbx_seq_one_letter_code
_entity_poly.pdbx_strand_id
1 'polypeptide(L)'
;MKKLNWTCVVGGVLVCACSLFPLLTFAAGEETDEKALKEVREVVKQLQARYEKTKDLQADFTQKTTIEGFERPITSSGKVYIKRPGRLRWNYLDPSVEDIYVNRDDVKVYVPEHKQVLVGKLTQMAASKAPLELLQGAAKLEESFDIEPTPGKGHGVGGIRLLTLLPKSREGEAGRSLQRIVLEVFPKTYFIRTISLYEVSGNVASFEFSSLQSNMGLGDTLFDLKLPADVEVVKAPVLNGP
;
A
#
# COMPACT_ATOMS: atom_id res chain seq x y z
N MET A 1 -30.32 30.26 -79.45
CA MET A 1 -30.40 29.29 -80.59
C MET A 1 -30.27 27.89 -80.09
N LYS A 2 -31.30 27.08 -80.43
CA LYS A 2 -31.32 25.61 -80.58
C LYS A 2 -30.93 24.78 -79.35
N LYS A 3 -31.84 24.11 -78.63
CA LYS A 3 -32.43 22.77 -78.84
C LYS A 3 -31.39 21.66 -78.64
N LEU A 4 -31.59 20.59 -77.87
CA LEU A 4 -32.62 19.58 -78.01
C LEU A 4 -32.55 18.59 -76.85
N ASN A 5 -33.68 18.09 -76.39
CA ASN A 5 -33.97 16.95 -75.54
C ASN A 5 -33.18 15.65 -75.91
N TRP A 6 -33.02 14.74 -75.01
CA TRP A 6 -33.65 13.43 -75.02
C TRP A 6 -33.61 12.68 -73.66
N THR A 7 -34.75 12.20 -73.34
CA THR A 7 -35.05 11.22 -72.29
C THR A 7 -34.48 9.87 -72.65
N CYS A 8 -34.02 9.15 -71.64
CA CYS A 8 -34.24 7.70 -71.55
C CYS A 8 -34.25 7.22 -70.08
N VAL A 9 -35.39 6.66 -69.74
CA VAL A 9 -35.69 5.90 -68.52
C VAL A 9 -35.09 4.50 -68.68
N VAL A 10 -34.32 4.01 -67.70
CA VAL A 10 -34.28 2.56 -67.36
C VAL A 10 -34.02 2.43 -65.90
N GLY A 11 -34.86 1.68 -65.24
CA GLY A 11 -34.81 1.35 -63.82
C GLY A 11 -33.70 0.37 -63.50
N GLY A 12 -33.28 0.36 -62.26
CA GLY A 12 -32.25 -0.53 -61.73
C GLY A 12 -32.21 -0.49 -60.23
N VAL A 13 -33.03 -1.31 -59.63
CA VAL A 13 -32.89 -2.03 -58.36
C VAL A 13 -31.92 -1.41 -57.35
N LEU A 14 -32.51 -0.84 -56.31
CA LEU A 14 -31.87 -0.48 -55.06
C LEU A 14 -31.58 -1.74 -54.27
N VAL A 15 -30.34 -2.26 -54.32
CA VAL A 15 -29.86 -3.31 -53.41
C VAL A 15 -29.42 -2.60 -52.13
N CYS A 16 -30.25 -2.66 -51.10
CA CYS A 16 -29.97 -2.24 -49.76
C CYS A 16 -28.99 -3.28 -49.17
N ALA A 17 -27.69 -3.04 -49.27
CA ALA A 17 -26.68 -3.79 -48.56
C ALA A 17 -26.72 -3.36 -47.07
N CYS A 18 -27.50 -4.05 -46.26
CA CYS A 18 -27.37 -4.01 -44.82
C CYS A 18 -26.00 -4.59 -44.46
N SER A 19 -25.02 -3.71 -44.27
CA SER A 19 -23.77 -4.07 -43.65
C SER A 19 -24.05 -4.43 -42.16
N LEU A 20 -24.12 -5.71 -41.89
CA LEU A 20 -23.99 -6.26 -40.56
C LEU A 20 -22.58 -5.91 -40.04
N PHE A 21 -22.47 -4.81 -39.30
CA PHE A 21 -21.32 -4.59 -38.43
C PHE A 21 -21.44 -5.57 -37.27
N PRO A 22 -20.46 -6.45 -37.04
CA PRO A 22 -20.47 -7.29 -35.86
C PRO A 22 -20.17 -6.42 -34.63
N LEU A 23 -21.12 -6.35 -33.71
CA LEU A 23 -20.90 -5.92 -32.32
C LEU A 23 -20.02 -6.97 -31.62
N LEU A 24 -18.71 -6.87 -31.79
CA LEU A 24 -17.72 -7.81 -31.20
C LEU A 24 -16.61 -7.08 -30.45
N THR A 25 -16.92 -6.04 -29.63
CA THR A 25 -15.87 -5.32 -28.90
C THR A 25 -16.14 -5.14 -27.40
N PHE A 26 -17.21 -5.67 -26.83
CA PHE A 26 -17.48 -5.54 -25.39
C PHE A 26 -17.05 -6.72 -24.52
N ALA A 27 -16.85 -7.90 -25.09
CA ALA A 27 -16.54 -9.11 -24.30
C ALA A 27 -15.07 -9.25 -23.88
N ALA A 28 -14.13 -8.58 -24.56
CA ALA A 28 -12.70 -8.73 -24.27
C ALA A 28 -12.23 -7.96 -23.04
N GLY A 29 -12.94 -6.88 -22.65
CA GLY A 29 -12.63 -6.08 -21.45
C GLY A 29 -13.05 -6.77 -20.16
N GLU A 30 -14.23 -7.35 -20.12
CA GLU A 30 -14.78 -8.03 -18.93
C GLU A 30 -14.00 -9.29 -18.56
N GLU A 31 -13.56 -10.07 -19.55
CA GLU A 31 -12.79 -11.30 -19.31
C GLU A 31 -11.37 -11.01 -18.76
N THR A 32 -10.76 -9.90 -19.18
CA THR A 32 -9.46 -9.44 -18.65
C THR A 32 -9.56 -8.94 -17.23
N ASP A 33 -10.63 -8.24 -16.88
CA ASP A 33 -10.86 -7.72 -15.53
C ASP A 33 -11.19 -8.82 -14.53
N GLU A 34 -12.01 -9.81 -14.92
CA GLU A 34 -12.31 -10.97 -14.08
C GLU A 34 -11.06 -11.80 -13.78
N LYS A 35 -10.20 -12.01 -14.80
CA LYS A 35 -8.92 -12.70 -14.61
C LYS A 35 -8.00 -11.96 -13.67
N ALA A 36 -7.88 -10.63 -13.80
CA ALA A 36 -7.06 -9.80 -12.91
C ALA A 36 -7.57 -9.85 -11.47
N LEU A 37 -8.87 -9.77 -11.25
CA LEU A 37 -9.49 -9.90 -9.92
C LEU A 37 -9.23 -11.27 -9.29
N LYS A 38 -9.33 -12.34 -10.07
CA LYS A 38 -9.05 -13.70 -9.59
C LYS A 38 -7.58 -13.85 -9.17
N GLU A 39 -6.67 -13.28 -9.94
CA GLU A 39 -5.23 -13.27 -9.62
C GLU A 39 -4.96 -12.49 -8.33
N VAL A 40 -5.55 -11.32 -8.15
CA VAL A 40 -5.45 -10.51 -6.93
C VAL A 40 -5.92 -11.30 -5.71
N ARG A 41 -7.08 -11.93 -5.78
CA ARG A 41 -7.62 -12.77 -4.68
C ARG A 41 -6.67 -13.89 -4.28
N GLU A 42 -6.06 -14.55 -5.27
CA GLU A 42 -5.09 -15.62 -4.98
C GLU A 42 -3.83 -15.06 -4.33
N VAL A 43 -3.30 -13.93 -4.80
CA VAL A 43 -2.13 -13.27 -4.19
C VAL A 43 -2.44 -12.85 -2.75
N VAL A 44 -3.60 -12.26 -2.48
CA VAL A 44 -4.04 -11.86 -1.14
C VAL A 44 -4.12 -13.09 -0.22
N LYS A 45 -4.74 -14.16 -0.67
CA LYS A 45 -4.85 -15.42 0.09
C LYS A 45 -3.47 -15.98 0.46
N GLN A 46 -2.54 -16.02 -0.48
CA GLN A 46 -1.17 -16.51 -0.24
C GLN A 46 -0.39 -15.59 0.68
N LEU A 47 -0.53 -14.26 0.53
CA LEU A 47 0.08 -13.28 1.40
C LEU A 47 -0.43 -13.44 2.84
N GLN A 48 -1.75 -13.49 3.04
CA GLN A 48 -2.36 -13.66 4.36
C GLN A 48 -1.88 -14.97 5.01
N ALA A 49 -1.91 -16.08 4.29
CA ALA A 49 -1.43 -17.37 4.77
C ALA A 49 0.07 -17.35 5.12
N ARG A 50 0.89 -16.58 4.38
CA ARG A 50 2.31 -16.37 4.69
C ARG A 50 2.49 -15.65 6.01
N TYR A 51 1.79 -14.53 6.20
CA TYR A 51 1.89 -13.73 7.41
C TYR A 51 1.29 -14.42 8.63
N GLU A 52 0.24 -15.22 8.50
CA GLU A 52 -0.31 -16.06 9.58
C GLU A 52 0.72 -17.04 10.15
N LYS A 53 1.52 -17.65 9.28
CA LYS A 53 2.56 -18.63 9.66
C LYS A 53 3.86 -17.96 10.16
N THR A 54 3.98 -16.65 10.01
CA THR A 54 5.18 -15.90 10.41
C THR A 54 5.07 -15.50 11.87
N LYS A 55 5.94 -16.07 12.71
CA LYS A 55 6.02 -15.76 14.15
C LYS A 55 6.80 -14.50 14.43
N ASP A 56 7.91 -14.32 13.71
CA ASP A 56 8.74 -13.12 13.74
C ASP A 56 9.30 -12.82 12.34
N LEU A 57 9.66 -11.56 12.13
CA LEU A 57 10.19 -11.04 10.88
C LEU A 57 11.16 -9.92 11.19
N GLN A 58 12.27 -9.87 10.45
CA GLN A 58 13.15 -8.70 10.40
C GLN A 58 13.48 -8.35 8.98
N ALA A 59 13.68 -7.06 8.71
CA ALA A 59 14.10 -6.54 7.41
C ALA A 59 14.85 -5.22 7.57
N ASP A 60 15.68 -4.92 6.59
CA ASP A 60 16.13 -3.56 6.32
C ASP A 60 15.03 -2.83 5.56
N PHE A 61 14.86 -1.53 5.80
CA PHE A 61 13.93 -0.70 5.02
C PHE A 61 14.60 0.58 4.52
N THR A 62 14.10 1.06 3.38
CA THR A 62 14.34 2.40 2.86
C THR A 62 12.99 3.07 2.67
N GLN A 63 12.80 4.23 3.29
CA GLN A 63 11.63 5.08 3.10
C GLN A 63 11.97 6.24 2.19
N LYS A 64 11.10 6.51 1.21
CA LYS A 64 11.13 7.73 0.39
C LYS A 64 9.81 8.46 0.56
N THR A 65 9.88 9.71 1.00
CA THR A 65 8.70 10.57 1.16
C THR A 65 8.78 11.71 0.15
N THR A 66 7.86 11.70 -0.80
CA THR A 66 7.65 12.79 -1.76
C THR A 66 6.55 13.68 -1.20
N ILE A 67 6.87 14.95 -0.99
CA ILE A 67 5.91 15.96 -0.51
C ILE A 67 5.49 16.78 -1.72
N GLU A 68 4.18 16.96 -1.90
CA GLU A 68 3.63 17.77 -2.99
C GLU A 68 4.22 19.18 -2.96
N GLY A 69 4.70 19.66 -4.11
CA GLY A 69 5.36 20.96 -4.24
C GLY A 69 6.86 20.98 -3.89
N PHE A 70 7.45 19.86 -3.45
CA PHE A 70 8.90 19.77 -3.21
C PHE A 70 9.58 18.95 -4.30
N GLU A 71 10.70 19.46 -4.83
CA GLU A 71 11.41 18.82 -5.95
C GLU A 71 12.13 17.52 -5.56
N ARG A 72 12.56 17.40 -4.31
CA ARG A 72 13.38 16.26 -3.86
C ARG A 72 12.68 15.47 -2.78
N PRO A 73 12.61 14.14 -2.93
CA PRO A 73 12.10 13.30 -1.86
C PRO A 73 13.04 13.27 -0.66
N ILE A 74 12.46 13.14 0.52
CA ILE A 74 13.20 12.86 1.75
C ILE A 74 13.41 11.35 1.81
N THR A 75 14.65 10.92 2.06
CA THR A 75 14.99 9.50 2.19
C THR A 75 15.44 9.22 3.61
N SER A 76 14.91 8.14 4.19
CA SER A 76 15.31 7.61 5.50
C SER A 76 15.51 6.10 5.38
N SER A 77 16.32 5.53 6.25
CA SER A 77 16.54 4.07 6.26
C SER A 77 16.75 3.52 7.65
N GLY A 78 16.60 2.20 7.79
CA GLY A 78 16.76 1.55 9.08
C GLY A 78 16.38 0.08 9.04
N LYS A 79 15.94 -0.42 10.20
CA LYS A 79 15.56 -1.82 10.41
C LYS A 79 14.18 -1.92 11.04
N VAL A 80 13.43 -2.93 10.61
CA VAL A 80 12.15 -3.27 11.22
C VAL A 80 12.21 -4.68 11.79
N TYR A 81 11.64 -4.85 12.97
CA TYR A 81 11.50 -6.12 13.66
C TYR A 81 10.06 -6.30 14.09
N ILE A 82 9.50 -7.46 13.82
CA ILE A 82 8.11 -7.81 14.16
C ILE A 82 8.15 -9.14 14.90
N LYS A 83 7.41 -9.25 15.99
CA LYS A 83 7.18 -10.50 16.69
C LYS A 83 5.72 -10.61 17.13
N ARG A 84 5.08 -11.69 16.74
CA ARG A 84 3.68 -11.94 17.12
C ARG A 84 3.58 -12.52 18.53
N PRO A 85 2.51 -12.17 19.26
CA PRO A 85 1.48 -11.22 18.93
C PRO A 85 1.87 -9.76 19.25
N GLY A 86 1.66 -8.84 18.30
CA GLY A 86 1.56 -7.41 18.55
C GLY A 86 2.83 -6.66 18.98
N ARG A 87 4.02 -7.22 18.78
CA ARG A 87 5.28 -6.53 19.06
C ARG A 87 5.94 -6.09 17.77
N LEU A 88 6.39 -4.83 17.75
CA LEU A 88 7.14 -4.26 16.63
C LEU A 88 8.18 -3.28 17.18
N ARG A 89 9.36 -3.29 16.55
CA ARG A 89 10.36 -2.25 16.68
C ARG A 89 10.69 -1.74 15.30
N TRP A 90 10.58 -0.42 15.10
CA TRP A 90 10.93 0.27 13.86
C TRP A 90 12.04 1.26 14.17
N ASN A 91 13.25 0.93 13.75
CA ASN A 91 14.46 1.64 14.11
C ASN A 91 14.98 2.40 12.88
N TYR A 92 14.82 3.73 12.87
CA TYR A 92 15.46 4.60 11.89
C TYR A 92 16.92 4.81 12.28
N LEU A 93 17.81 4.72 11.28
CA LEU A 93 19.26 4.84 11.45
C LEU A 93 19.84 6.03 10.69
N ASP A 94 19.19 6.44 9.59
CA ASP A 94 19.63 7.51 8.72
C ASP A 94 18.42 8.27 8.15
N PRO A 95 18.44 9.63 8.07
CA PRO A 95 19.49 10.55 8.53
C PRO A 95 19.43 10.81 10.03
N SER A 96 18.30 10.57 10.69
CA SER A 96 18.10 10.78 12.13
C SER A 96 17.77 9.46 12.82
N VAL A 97 18.33 9.26 14.00
CA VAL A 97 18.07 8.08 14.81
C VAL A 97 16.73 8.24 15.54
N GLU A 98 15.80 7.33 15.28
CA GLU A 98 14.52 7.25 15.97
C GLU A 98 14.15 5.79 16.17
N ASP A 99 13.72 5.43 17.35
CA ASP A 99 13.30 4.07 17.69
C ASP A 99 11.82 4.06 18.09
N ILE A 100 10.99 3.40 17.28
CA ILE A 100 9.56 3.23 17.54
C ILE A 100 9.33 1.81 18.06
N TYR A 101 8.77 1.71 19.25
CA TYR A 101 8.38 0.45 19.88
C TYR A 101 6.86 0.38 19.96
N VAL A 102 6.32 -0.71 19.47
CA VAL A 102 4.89 -1.01 19.57
C VAL A 102 4.70 -2.30 20.35
N ASN A 103 3.83 -2.26 21.34
CA ASN A 103 3.36 -3.44 22.05
C ASN A 103 1.83 -3.41 22.05
N ARG A 104 1.22 -4.16 21.15
CA ARG A 104 -0.21 -4.12 20.83
C ARG A 104 -0.64 -2.73 20.38
N ASP A 105 -1.29 -1.95 21.25
CA ASP A 105 -1.72 -0.56 21.00
C ASP A 105 -0.78 0.48 21.63
N ASP A 106 0.08 0.07 22.58
CA ASP A 106 1.02 0.99 23.22
C ASP A 106 2.18 1.31 22.29
N VAL A 107 2.46 2.60 22.11
CA VAL A 107 3.56 3.10 21.29
C VAL A 107 4.50 3.95 22.12
N LYS A 108 5.78 3.75 21.90
CA LYS A 108 6.86 4.59 22.43
C LYS A 108 7.77 4.98 21.28
N VAL A 109 7.98 6.28 21.09
CA VAL A 109 8.89 6.84 20.08
C VAL A 109 10.04 7.48 20.85
N TYR A 110 11.22 6.89 20.75
CA TYR A 110 12.43 7.40 21.39
C TYR A 110 13.29 8.16 20.37
N VAL A 111 13.59 9.43 20.67
CA VAL A 111 14.45 10.32 19.87
C VAL A 111 15.70 10.61 20.70
N PRO A 112 16.82 9.88 20.49
CA PRO A 112 18.04 10.02 21.29
C PRO A 112 18.61 11.44 21.29
N GLU A 113 18.58 12.12 20.14
CA GLU A 113 19.10 13.49 19.97
C GLU A 113 18.42 14.48 20.92
N HIS A 114 17.12 14.30 21.14
CA HIS A 114 16.35 15.18 22.03
C HIS A 114 16.26 14.63 23.45
N LYS A 115 16.79 13.46 23.73
CA LYS A 115 16.63 12.73 25.01
C LYS A 115 15.16 12.65 25.45
N GLN A 116 14.27 12.40 24.50
CA GLN A 116 12.83 12.34 24.73
C GLN A 116 12.25 11.01 24.30
N VAL A 117 11.27 10.55 25.03
CA VAL A 117 10.37 9.46 24.61
C VAL A 117 8.93 9.97 24.59
N LEU A 118 8.33 9.88 23.42
CA LEU A 118 6.90 10.13 23.24
C LEU A 118 6.15 8.83 23.54
N VAL A 119 5.17 8.86 24.43
CA VAL A 119 4.32 7.71 24.75
C VAL A 119 2.87 7.98 24.34
N GLY A 120 2.23 7.00 23.73
CA GLY A 120 0.86 7.14 23.23
C GLY A 120 0.25 5.80 22.84
N LYS A 121 -0.83 5.88 22.07
CA LYS A 121 -1.55 4.73 21.51
C LYS A 121 -1.42 4.72 19.99
N LEU A 122 -1.27 3.54 19.41
CA LEU A 122 -1.20 3.36 17.96
C LEU A 122 -2.47 3.89 17.29
N THR A 123 -3.63 3.70 17.92
CA THR A 123 -4.93 4.21 17.49
C THR A 123 -5.02 5.75 17.46
N GLN A 124 -4.12 6.45 18.13
CA GLN A 124 -4.07 7.93 18.21
C GLN A 124 -3.01 8.54 17.29
N MET A 125 -2.15 7.71 16.70
CA MET A 125 -1.07 8.16 15.81
C MET A 125 -1.55 8.12 14.36
N ALA A 126 -1.65 9.27 13.69
CA ALA A 126 -2.21 9.42 12.35
C ALA A 126 -1.44 8.67 11.23
N ALA A 127 -1.02 9.33 10.17
CA ALA A 127 -0.56 8.74 8.91
C ALA A 127 0.63 7.75 8.98
N SER A 128 1.50 7.82 9.99
CA SER A 128 2.63 6.88 10.17
C SER A 128 2.19 5.46 10.59
N LYS A 129 0.92 5.26 10.88
CA LYS A 129 0.31 4.04 11.39
C LYS A 129 0.13 2.95 10.32
N ALA A 130 -0.23 3.34 9.09
CA ALA A 130 -0.63 2.39 8.07
C ALA A 130 0.44 1.31 7.74
N PRO A 131 1.75 1.61 7.59
CA PRO A 131 2.76 0.57 7.39
C PRO A 131 2.88 -0.37 8.59
N LEU A 132 2.77 0.16 9.81
CA LEU A 132 2.85 -0.63 11.05
C LEU A 132 1.68 -1.59 11.17
N GLU A 133 0.46 -1.10 10.92
CA GLU A 133 -0.76 -1.90 10.91
C GLU A 133 -0.75 -2.95 9.81
N LEU A 134 -0.33 -2.59 8.60
CA LEU A 134 -0.22 -3.53 7.48
C LEU A 134 0.74 -4.67 7.79
N LEU A 135 1.93 -4.38 8.31
CA LEU A 135 2.91 -5.40 8.61
C LEU A 135 2.48 -6.29 9.79
N GLN A 136 1.81 -5.73 10.79
CA GLN A 136 1.25 -6.51 11.90
C GLN A 136 -0.02 -7.26 11.51
N GLY A 137 -0.90 -6.62 10.72
CA GLY A 137 -2.22 -7.08 10.35
C GLY A 137 -2.33 -7.64 8.93
N ALA A 138 -1.20 -7.93 8.24
CA ALA A 138 -1.22 -8.42 6.85
C ALA A 138 -2.02 -9.72 6.65
N ALA A 139 -2.33 -10.44 7.74
CA ALA A 139 -3.22 -11.60 7.73
C ALA A 139 -4.73 -11.23 7.60
N LYS A 140 -5.09 -9.94 7.69
CA LYS A 140 -6.47 -9.45 7.78
C LYS A 140 -6.73 -8.23 6.90
N LEU A 141 -6.06 -8.15 5.75
CA LEU A 141 -6.15 -6.98 4.86
C LEU A 141 -7.60 -6.71 4.41
N GLU A 142 -8.35 -7.75 4.10
CA GLU A 142 -9.74 -7.64 3.62
C GLU A 142 -10.73 -7.14 4.68
N GLU A 143 -10.36 -7.12 5.97
CA GLU A 143 -11.20 -6.52 7.01
C GLU A 143 -11.20 -4.98 6.90
N SER A 144 -10.06 -4.38 6.51
CA SER A 144 -9.85 -2.93 6.50
C SER A 144 -9.86 -2.29 5.11
N PHE A 145 -9.62 -3.09 4.05
CA PHE A 145 -9.44 -2.57 2.70
C PHE A 145 -10.26 -3.34 1.66
N ASP A 146 -10.75 -2.64 0.67
CA ASP A 146 -11.14 -3.21 -0.62
C ASP A 146 -9.86 -3.35 -1.45
N ILE A 147 -9.65 -4.55 -2.04
CA ILE A 147 -8.39 -4.88 -2.72
C ILE A 147 -8.66 -5.09 -4.20
N GLU A 148 -7.96 -4.34 -5.02
CA GLU A 148 -8.15 -4.27 -6.46
C GLU A 148 -6.85 -4.51 -7.22
N PRO A 149 -6.91 -4.93 -8.50
CA PRO A 149 -5.76 -4.88 -9.40
C PRO A 149 -5.24 -3.45 -9.52
N THR A 150 -3.92 -3.30 -9.55
CA THR A 150 -3.34 -1.97 -9.78
C THR A 150 -3.58 -1.55 -11.25
N PRO A 151 -4.23 -0.41 -11.52
CA PRO A 151 -4.54 0.04 -12.87
C PRO A 151 -3.29 0.12 -13.77
N GLY A 152 -3.39 -0.45 -14.98
CA GLY A 152 -2.34 -0.42 -16.00
C GLY A 152 -1.09 -1.27 -15.71
N LYS A 153 -0.97 -1.86 -14.51
CA LYS A 153 0.20 -2.66 -14.11
C LYS A 153 -0.21 -3.79 -13.17
N GLY A 154 -0.58 -4.95 -13.71
CA GLY A 154 -0.81 -6.14 -12.88
C GLY A 154 0.47 -6.69 -12.24
N HIS A 155 1.62 -6.43 -12.87
CA HIS A 155 2.93 -6.93 -12.44
C HIS A 155 4.00 -5.86 -12.57
N GLY A 156 4.87 -5.76 -11.57
CA GLY A 156 6.10 -4.99 -11.60
C GLY A 156 7.27 -5.76 -12.23
N VAL A 157 8.45 -5.15 -12.21
CA VAL A 157 9.68 -5.77 -12.69
C VAL A 157 9.97 -7.08 -11.94
N GLY A 158 10.39 -8.12 -12.67
CA GLY A 158 10.68 -9.43 -12.06
C GLY A 158 9.45 -10.24 -11.63
N GLY A 159 8.27 -9.92 -12.15
CA GLY A 159 7.03 -10.64 -11.83
C GLY A 159 6.45 -10.30 -10.45
N ILE A 160 6.88 -9.19 -9.85
CA ILE A 160 6.32 -8.68 -8.60
C ILE A 160 4.83 -8.41 -8.77
N ARG A 161 4.02 -8.87 -7.83
CA ARG A 161 2.57 -8.66 -7.83
C ARG A 161 2.23 -7.31 -7.23
N LEU A 162 1.34 -6.58 -7.90
CA LEU A 162 0.88 -5.26 -7.48
C LEU A 162 -0.57 -5.36 -7.00
N LEU A 163 -0.83 -4.85 -5.79
CA LEU A 163 -2.16 -4.80 -5.19
C LEU A 163 -2.48 -3.36 -4.81
N THR A 164 -3.63 -2.87 -5.20
CA THR A 164 -4.16 -1.58 -4.73
C THR A 164 -5.17 -1.81 -3.62
N LEU A 165 -4.95 -1.18 -2.48
CA LEU A 165 -5.81 -1.25 -1.30
C LEU A 165 -6.52 0.09 -1.12
N LEU A 166 -7.84 0.06 -1.07
CA LEU A 166 -8.69 1.23 -0.83
C LEU A 166 -9.27 1.12 0.58
N PRO A 167 -9.07 2.12 1.46
CA PRO A 167 -9.64 2.08 2.81
C PRO A 167 -11.17 1.98 2.79
N LYS A 168 -11.74 0.99 3.49
CA LYS A 168 -13.19 0.82 3.64
C LYS A 168 -13.82 1.91 4.51
N SER A 169 -13.09 2.35 5.55
CA SER A 169 -13.51 3.45 6.41
C SER A 169 -12.68 4.69 6.14
N ARG A 170 -13.33 5.83 6.06
CA ARG A 170 -12.71 7.16 6.03
C ARG A 170 -12.89 7.92 7.33
N GLU A 171 -13.18 7.22 8.41
CA GLU A 171 -13.31 7.79 9.73
C GLU A 171 -11.93 8.11 10.34
N GLY A 172 -11.89 9.15 11.17
CA GLY A 172 -10.67 9.63 11.78
C GLY A 172 -9.74 10.35 10.78
N GLU A 173 -8.68 10.95 11.29
CA GLU A 173 -7.72 11.72 10.49
C GLU A 173 -6.95 10.84 9.50
N ALA A 174 -6.49 9.67 9.94
CA ALA A 174 -5.78 8.72 9.09
C ALA A 174 -6.64 8.20 7.92
N GLY A 175 -7.92 7.90 8.16
CA GLY A 175 -8.84 7.45 7.12
C GLY A 175 -9.22 8.54 6.13
N ARG A 176 -9.22 9.81 6.55
CA ARG A 176 -9.48 10.96 5.67
C ARG A 176 -8.27 11.35 4.84
N SER A 177 -7.06 11.20 5.36
CA SER A 177 -5.83 11.55 4.66
C SER A 177 -5.35 10.50 3.68
N LEU A 178 -5.61 9.22 3.92
CA LEU A 178 -5.16 8.12 3.07
C LEU A 178 -6.09 7.93 1.86
N GLN A 179 -5.56 8.11 0.65
CA GLN A 179 -6.29 7.87 -0.60
C GLN A 179 -6.29 6.38 -0.97
N ARG A 180 -5.11 5.79 -1.04
CA ARG A 180 -4.89 4.37 -1.36
C ARG A 180 -3.50 3.91 -0.90
N ILE A 181 -3.34 2.60 -0.83
CA ILE A 181 -2.04 1.96 -0.64
C ILE A 181 -1.76 1.07 -1.85
N VAL A 182 -0.52 1.08 -2.34
CA VAL A 182 -0.06 0.09 -3.33
C VAL A 182 0.96 -0.82 -2.66
N LEU A 183 0.70 -2.12 -2.69
CA LEU A 183 1.64 -3.13 -2.23
C LEU A 183 2.35 -3.78 -3.40
N GLU A 184 3.66 -3.96 -3.26
CA GLU A 184 4.43 -4.88 -4.08
C GLU A 184 4.68 -6.16 -3.28
N VAL A 185 4.34 -7.30 -3.86
CA VAL A 185 4.44 -8.62 -3.21
C VAL A 185 5.37 -9.52 -4.01
N PHE A 186 6.34 -10.14 -3.34
CA PHE A 186 7.25 -11.09 -3.98
C PHE A 186 6.48 -12.33 -4.48
N PRO A 187 6.66 -12.75 -5.75
CA PRO A 187 5.84 -13.79 -6.38
C PRO A 187 6.04 -15.19 -5.80
N LYS A 188 7.17 -15.45 -5.14
CA LYS A 188 7.51 -16.79 -4.59
C LYS A 188 7.30 -16.87 -3.10
N THR A 189 7.63 -15.82 -2.37
CA THR A 189 7.60 -15.82 -0.90
C THR A 189 6.34 -15.22 -0.33
N TYR A 190 5.61 -14.42 -1.12
CA TYR A 190 4.42 -13.66 -0.73
C TYR A 190 4.66 -12.70 0.45
N PHE A 191 5.92 -12.31 0.69
CA PHE A 191 6.21 -11.19 1.56
C PHE A 191 6.03 -9.87 0.82
N ILE A 192 5.62 -8.86 1.56
CA ILE A 192 5.54 -7.48 1.05
C ILE A 192 6.96 -6.99 0.80
N ARG A 193 7.21 -6.52 -0.43
CA ARG A 193 8.44 -5.86 -0.82
C ARG A 193 8.36 -4.35 -0.59
N THR A 194 7.23 -3.76 -1.01
CA THR A 194 7.05 -2.30 -0.93
C THR A 194 5.65 -1.98 -0.43
N ILE A 195 5.55 -0.97 0.41
CA ILE A 195 4.29 -0.33 0.82
C ILE A 195 4.39 1.12 0.35
N SER A 196 3.51 1.54 -0.57
CA SER A 196 3.43 2.93 -1.01
C SER A 196 2.08 3.52 -0.60
N LEU A 197 2.13 4.54 0.26
CA LEU A 197 0.98 5.28 0.76
C LEU A 197 0.77 6.51 -0.10
N TYR A 198 -0.42 6.66 -0.65
CA TYR A 198 -0.84 7.84 -1.41
C TYR A 198 -1.84 8.63 -0.58
N GLU A 199 -1.50 9.86 -0.26
CA GLU A 199 -2.37 10.75 0.50
C GLU A 199 -3.22 11.63 -0.40
N VAL A 200 -4.34 12.08 0.14
CA VAL A 200 -5.24 13.04 -0.54
C VAL A 200 -4.52 14.38 -0.79
N SER A 201 -3.55 14.73 0.07
CA SER A 201 -2.68 15.90 -0.07
C SER A 201 -1.76 15.88 -1.29
N GLY A 202 -1.62 14.74 -1.98
CA GLY A 202 -0.63 14.51 -3.03
C GLY A 202 0.70 13.95 -2.53
N ASN A 203 0.91 13.88 -1.22
CA ASN A 203 2.11 13.26 -0.66
C ASN A 203 2.15 11.75 -0.93
N VAL A 204 3.35 11.22 -1.11
CA VAL A 204 3.58 9.78 -1.27
C VAL A 204 4.71 9.33 -0.36
N ALA A 205 4.44 8.37 0.52
CA ALA A 205 5.46 7.71 1.33
C ALA A 205 5.61 6.25 0.88
N SER A 206 6.81 5.87 0.45
CA SER A 206 7.10 4.51 -0.04
C SER A 206 8.16 3.85 0.83
N PHE A 207 7.86 2.65 1.33
CA PHE A 207 8.73 1.83 2.17
C PHE A 207 9.14 0.59 1.39
N GLU A 208 10.40 0.46 1.04
CA GLU A 208 10.96 -0.73 0.39
C GLU A 208 11.69 -1.58 1.43
N PHE A 209 11.35 -2.88 1.49
CA PHE A 209 11.94 -3.84 2.41
C PHE A 209 12.92 -4.76 1.69
N SER A 210 14.09 -4.94 2.29
CA SER A 210 15.15 -5.83 1.81
C SER A 210 15.68 -6.71 2.94
N SER A 211 16.52 -7.69 2.60
CA SER A 211 17.15 -8.59 3.60
C SER A 211 16.14 -9.29 4.53
N LEU A 212 14.93 -9.58 4.02
CA LEU A 212 13.84 -10.19 4.79
C LEU A 212 14.24 -11.56 5.35
N GLN A 213 14.08 -11.70 6.66
CA GLN A 213 14.28 -12.96 7.39
C GLN A 213 13.10 -13.21 8.31
N SER A 214 12.57 -14.43 8.30
CA SER A 214 11.37 -14.79 9.08
C SER A 214 11.60 -16.02 9.92
N ASN A 215 10.91 -16.09 11.07
CA ASN A 215 10.96 -17.23 12.01
C ASN A 215 12.37 -17.52 12.54
N MET A 216 13.11 -16.45 12.85
CA MET A 216 14.48 -16.51 13.39
C MET A 216 14.51 -16.68 14.90
N GLY A 217 13.38 -16.63 15.58
CA GLY A 217 13.31 -16.73 17.05
C GLY A 217 13.78 -15.46 17.74
N LEU A 218 13.35 -14.29 17.27
CA LEU A 218 13.74 -12.99 17.83
C LEU A 218 13.46 -12.93 19.34
N GLY A 219 14.47 -12.53 20.13
CA GLY A 219 14.37 -12.41 21.57
C GLY A 219 13.43 -11.28 22.01
N ASP A 220 12.74 -11.44 23.14
CA ASP A 220 11.79 -10.44 23.65
C ASP A 220 12.46 -9.12 24.01
N THR A 221 13.71 -9.17 24.48
CA THR A 221 14.51 -8.00 24.86
C THR A 221 14.76 -7.04 23.72
N LEU A 222 14.63 -7.49 22.45
CA LEU A 222 14.74 -6.64 21.26
C LEU A 222 13.60 -5.60 21.19
N PHE A 223 12.46 -5.91 21.81
CA PHE A 223 11.25 -5.11 21.82
C PHE A 223 11.05 -4.33 23.12
N ASP A 224 12.00 -4.39 24.04
CA ASP A 224 11.94 -3.69 25.31
C ASP A 224 12.83 -2.44 25.27
N LEU A 225 12.19 -1.28 25.25
CA LEU A 225 12.90 0.00 25.27
C LEU A 225 13.54 0.23 26.65
N LYS A 226 14.87 0.27 26.67
CA LYS A 226 15.65 0.66 27.83
C LYS A 226 16.02 2.13 27.70
N LEU A 227 15.44 2.97 28.53
CA LEU A 227 15.71 4.41 28.54
C LEU A 227 16.88 4.74 29.46
N PRO A 228 17.78 5.66 29.05
CA PRO A 228 18.73 6.33 29.96
C PRO A 228 17.98 7.10 31.07
N ALA A 229 18.65 7.35 32.19
CA ALA A 229 18.01 7.98 33.36
C ALA A 229 17.61 9.47 33.13
N ASP A 230 18.23 10.11 32.12
CA ASP A 230 18.05 11.53 31.79
C ASP A 230 17.07 11.76 30.63
N VAL A 231 16.23 10.77 30.32
CA VAL A 231 15.22 10.86 29.24
C VAL A 231 13.91 11.43 29.77
N GLU A 232 13.43 12.47 29.10
CA GLU A 232 12.12 13.07 29.36
C GLU A 232 11.00 12.22 28.73
N VAL A 233 9.95 11.93 29.52
CA VAL A 233 8.74 11.22 29.03
C VAL A 233 7.67 12.24 28.68
N VAL A 234 7.35 12.33 27.40
CA VAL A 234 6.31 13.21 26.88
C VAL A 234 5.10 12.37 26.44
N LYS A 235 3.91 12.75 26.87
CA LYS A 235 2.67 12.11 26.40
C LYS A 235 2.32 12.67 25.03
N ALA A 236 2.02 11.78 24.06
CA ALA A 236 1.48 12.20 22.79
C ALA A 236 0.18 13.01 23.02
N PRO A 237 0.00 14.17 22.36
CA PRO A 237 -1.26 14.88 22.43
C PRO A 237 -2.36 13.95 21.92
N VAL A 238 -3.45 13.87 22.69
CA VAL A 238 -4.67 13.21 22.21
C VAL A 238 -5.24 14.14 21.15
N LEU A 239 -5.13 13.76 19.89
CA LEU A 239 -5.80 14.47 18.80
C LEU A 239 -7.30 14.17 18.91
N ASN A 240 -7.97 14.88 19.81
CA ASN A 240 -9.42 14.94 19.81
C ASN A 240 -9.81 15.74 18.57
N GLY A 241 -10.22 15.03 17.51
CA GLY A 241 -10.88 15.69 16.39
C GLY A 241 -12.16 16.39 16.89
N PRO A 242 -12.53 17.51 16.27
CA PRO A 242 -13.79 18.18 16.53
C PRO A 242 -14.98 17.28 16.19
#